data_08655906c7434580e8686b409ad561dd
#
_entry.id   08655906c7434580e8686b409ad561dd
#
_cell.length_a   1.000
_cell.length_b   1.000
_cell.length_c   1.000
_cell.angle_alpha   90.00
_cell.angle_beta   90.00
_cell.angle_gamma   90.00
#
_symmetry.space_group_name_H-M   'P 1'
#
loop_
_entity.id
_entity.type
_entity.pdbx_description
1 polymer ?
#
loop_
_entity_poly.entity_id
_entity_poly.type
_entity_poly.pdbx_seq_one_letter_code
_entity_poly.pdbx_strand_id
1 'polypeptide(L)'
;LIIDDNDHQLIIKVASIPSARVQIYFIDNDDYFARKAILRDADENYFEDNDERAIFFARGVLETVKKLRWTPTVVHCHGWFSSIVPIYLKKVFADDPIFKEVKIVVSLYGDGFDKPLDAGMKEKIANEGVKDKKLSILDTPSYENLCRYVMEYADGIILASDAVTPEIIELVRNSGKPLLEYQSPDAEDFFDNYNRFYDSI
;
A
#
# COMPACT_ATOMS: atom_id res chain seq x y z
N LEU A 1 11.60 -2.87 -14.20
CA LEU A 1 11.04 -3.84 -13.25
C LEU A 1 10.37 -4.97 -14.03
N ILE A 2 10.64 -6.20 -13.66
CA ILE A 2 9.98 -7.36 -14.27
C ILE A 2 8.72 -7.67 -13.49
N ILE A 3 7.57 -7.67 -14.15
CA ILE A 3 6.28 -8.06 -13.61
C ILE A 3 5.67 -9.08 -14.59
N ASP A 4 5.28 -10.23 -14.12
CA ASP A 4 4.72 -11.32 -14.93
C ASP A 4 5.56 -11.61 -16.20
N ASP A 5 6.89 -11.78 -16.02
CA ASP A 5 7.90 -12.03 -17.06
C ASP A 5 8.08 -10.89 -18.09
N ASN A 6 7.42 -9.75 -17.92
CA ASN A 6 7.57 -8.58 -18.78
C ASN A 6 8.43 -7.50 -18.12
N ASP A 7 9.35 -6.89 -18.87
CA ASP A 7 10.17 -5.79 -18.37
C ASP A 7 9.49 -4.44 -18.60
N HIS A 8 9.14 -3.79 -17.50
CA HIS A 8 8.49 -2.48 -17.48
C HIS A 8 9.46 -1.40 -17.02
N GLN A 9 9.52 -0.32 -17.76
CA GLN A 9 10.39 0.82 -17.43
C GLN A 9 9.87 1.53 -16.17
N LEU A 10 10.73 1.66 -15.15
CA LEU A 10 10.45 2.48 -13.98
C LEU A 10 10.96 3.90 -14.21
N ILE A 11 10.06 4.84 -14.32
CA ILE A 11 10.36 6.27 -14.43
C ILE A 11 9.99 6.96 -13.12
N ILE A 12 10.92 7.75 -12.58
CA ILE A 12 10.69 8.53 -11.36
C ILE A 12 10.72 10.01 -11.71
N LYS A 13 9.58 10.67 -11.57
CA LYS A 13 9.47 12.12 -11.65
C LYS A 13 9.45 12.72 -10.25
N VAL A 14 10.13 13.83 -10.05
CA VAL A 14 10.29 14.42 -8.71
C VAL A 14 9.78 15.85 -8.70
N ALA A 15 9.00 16.19 -7.68
CA ALA A 15 8.61 17.54 -7.34
C ALA A 15 8.94 17.83 -5.87
N SER A 16 9.04 19.11 -5.50
CA SER A 16 9.34 19.51 -4.13
C SER A 16 8.38 20.59 -3.67
N ILE A 17 8.01 20.56 -2.39
CA ILE A 17 7.32 21.63 -1.69
C ILE A 17 8.28 22.15 -0.62
N PRO A 18 9.14 23.14 -0.94
CA PRO A 18 10.23 23.57 -0.07
C PRO A 18 9.74 24.11 1.29
N SER A 19 8.61 24.82 1.30
CA SER A 19 8.01 25.37 2.52
C SER A 19 7.57 24.29 3.53
N ALA A 20 7.18 23.12 3.03
CA ALA A 20 6.79 21.97 3.86
C ALA A 20 7.93 20.95 4.06
N ARG A 21 9.09 21.17 3.43
CA ARG A 21 10.21 20.20 3.38
C ARG A 21 9.79 18.83 2.87
N VAL A 22 8.85 18.80 1.92
CA VAL A 22 8.31 17.58 1.32
C VAL A 22 8.88 17.40 -0.08
N GLN A 23 9.31 16.18 -0.39
CA GLN A 23 9.61 15.73 -1.74
C GLN A 23 8.54 14.73 -2.19
N ILE A 24 8.08 14.86 -3.42
CA ILE A 24 7.07 14.02 -4.04
C ILE A 24 7.75 13.24 -5.16
N TYR A 25 7.70 11.92 -5.08
CA TYR A 25 8.22 11.02 -6.09
C TYR A 25 7.05 10.34 -6.79
N PHE A 26 6.90 10.59 -8.07
CA PHE A 26 5.89 9.95 -8.91
C PHE A 26 6.49 8.67 -9.50
N ILE A 27 5.87 7.55 -9.19
CA ILE A 27 6.15 6.27 -9.85
C ILE A 27 5.40 6.29 -11.17
N ASP A 28 6.11 6.28 -12.28
CA ASP A 28 5.54 6.49 -13.60
C ASP A 28 5.94 5.36 -14.55
N ASN A 29 4.98 4.97 -15.38
CA ASN A 29 5.11 4.01 -16.45
C ASN A 29 3.93 4.20 -17.42
N ASP A 30 4.20 4.29 -18.72
CA ASP A 30 3.17 4.58 -19.71
C ASP A 30 2.14 3.45 -19.83
N ASP A 31 2.56 2.19 -19.71
CA ASP A 31 1.67 1.03 -19.83
C ASP A 31 0.64 1.00 -18.69
N TYR A 32 1.08 1.28 -17.46
CA TYR A 32 0.25 1.17 -16.25
C TYR A 32 -0.44 2.46 -15.84
N PHE A 33 0.19 3.63 -16.05
CA PHE A 33 -0.27 4.89 -15.45
C PHE A 33 -0.65 6.00 -16.43
N ALA A 34 -0.46 5.83 -17.74
CA ALA A 34 -0.97 6.77 -18.74
C ALA A 34 -2.51 6.64 -18.92
N ARG A 35 -3.24 6.60 -17.80
CA ARG A 35 -4.71 6.44 -17.72
C ARG A 35 -5.29 7.55 -16.86
N LYS A 36 -6.50 8.00 -17.21
CA LYS A 36 -7.17 9.11 -16.49
C LYS A 36 -7.95 8.67 -15.24
N ALA A 37 -7.84 7.41 -14.85
CA ALA A 37 -8.55 6.83 -13.70
C ALA A 37 -7.67 5.79 -12.99
N ILE A 38 -7.98 5.54 -11.72
CA ILE A 38 -7.18 4.64 -10.86
C ILE A 38 -7.64 3.19 -11.02
N LEU A 39 -8.93 2.93 -10.93
CA LEU A 39 -9.49 1.58 -10.79
C LEU A 39 -10.31 1.14 -12.01
N ARG A 40 -11.03 2.08 -12.62
CA ARG A 40 -12.00 1.84 -13.71
C ARG A 40 -11.80 2.81 -14.86
N ASP A 41 -12.20 2.40 -16.05
CA ASP A 41 -12.27 3.26 -17.22
C ASP A 41 -13.49 4.22 -17.19
N ALA A 42 -13.67 5.00 -18.25
CA ALA A 42 -14.79 5.93 -18.37
C ALA A 42 -16.18 5.23 -18.46
N ASP A 43 -16.19 3.96 -18.82
CA ASP A 43 -17.39 3.14 -18.92
C ASP A 43 -17.63 2.27 -17.66
N GLU A 44 -16.95 2.61 -16.55
CA GLU A 44 -17.01 1.94 -15.25
C GLU A 44 -16.51 0.48 -15.27
N ASN A 45 -15.75 0.05 -16.29
CA ASN A 45 -15.13 -1.26 -16.30
C ASN A 45 -13.83 -1.24 -15.53
N TYR A 46 -13.61 -2.25 -14.68
CA TYR A 46 -12.33 -2.42 -13.99
C TYR A 46 -11.20 -2.65 -15.00
N PHE A 47 -10.06 -2.04 -14.75
CA PHE A 47 -8.84 -2.41 -15.47
C PHE A 47 -8.43 -3.83 -15.05
N GLU A 48 -8.20 -4.69 -16.02
CA GLU A 48 -7.87 -6.10 -15.78
C GLU A 48 -6.50 -6.27 -15.09
N ASP A 49 -5.59 -5.32 -15.30
CA ASP A 49 -4.22 -5.29 -14.78
C ASP A 49 -4.06 -4.51 -13.45
N ASN A 50 -5.13 -4.28 -12.72
CA ASN A 50 -5.06 -3.53 -11.46
C ASN A 50 -4.14 -4.16 -10.41
N ASP A 51 -4.02 -5.47 -10.38
CA ASP A 51 -3.11 -6.21 -9.54
C ASP A 51 -1.64 -5.95 -9.92
N GLU A 52 -1.30 -6.01 -11.21
CA GLU A 52 0.06 -5.71 -11.70
C GLU A 52 0.46 -4.27 -11.46
N ARG A 53 -0.47 -3.35 -11.63
CA ARG A 53 -0.28 -1.92 -11.34
C ARG A 53 0.07 -1.68 -9.88
N ALA A 54 -0.64 -2.34 -8.95
CA ALA A 54 -0.35 -2.26 -7.52
C ALA A 54 1.01 -2.90 -7.17
N ILE A 55 1.35 -4.03 -7.79
CA ILE A 55 2.65 -4.69 -7.66
C ILE A 55 3.77 -3.78 -8.17
N PHE A 56 3.62 -3.23 -9.38
CA PHE A 56 4.61 -2.32 -9.97
C PHE A 56 4.82 -1.07 -9.10
N PHE A 57 3.73 -0.47 -8.62
CA PHE A 57 3.80 0.68 -7.73
C PHE A 57 4.59 0.36 -6.47
N ALA A 58 4.26 -0.74 -5.78
CA ALA A 58 4.93 -1.14 -4.55
C ALA A 58 6.44 -1.36 -4.76
N ARG A 59 6.81 -2.09 -5.82
CA ARG A 59 8.22 -2.31 -6.19
C ARG A 59 8.91 -1.00 -6.55
N GLY A 60 8.26 -0.16 -7.34
CA GLY A 60 8.80 1.13 -7.75
C GLY A 60 9.11 2.06 -6.57
N VAL A 61 8.22 2.11 -5.58
CA VAL A 61 8.44 2.87 -4.34
C VAL A 61 9.67 2.35 -3.59
N LEU A 62 9.75 1.05 -3.33
CA LEU A 62 10.82 0.48 -2.52
C LEU A 62 12.17 0.54 -3.22
N GLU A 63 12.25 0.28 -4.52
CA GLU A 63 13.48 0.43 -5.30
C GLU A 63 13.93 1.91 -5.36
N THR A 64 12.99 2.85 -5.40
CA THR A 64 13.31 4.29 -5.33
C THR A 64 13.94 4.66 -4.00
N VAL A 65 13.36 4.22 -2.87
CA VAL A 65 13.88 4.45 -1.53
C VAL A 65 15.30 3.87 -1.39
N LYS A 66 15.51 2.65 -1.88
CA LYS A 66 16.84 2.01 -1.92
C LYS A 66 17.86 2.80 -2.73
N LYS A 67 17.48 3.21 -3.93
CA LYS A 67 18.36 3.99 -4.82
C LYS A 67 18.75 5.33 -4.21
N LEU A 68 17.84 5.96 -3.47
CA LEU A 68 18.09 7.20 -2.73
C LEU A 68 18.92 6.97 -1.45
N ARG A 69 19.12 5.73 -1.03
CA ARG A 69 19.76 5.36 0.24
C ARG A 69 19.09 6.04 1.44
N TRP A 70 17.80 6.24 1.36
CA TRP A 70 17.03 6.85 2.43
C TRP A 70 16.53 5.75 3.38
N THR A 71 16.80 5.90 4.68
CA THR A 71 16.35 4.98 5.73
C THR A 71 15.11 5.58 6.40
N PRO A 72 13.89 5.18 6.02
CA PRO A 72 12.68 5.71 6.62
C PRO A 72 12.49 5.17 8.04
N THR A 73 12.00 6.00 8.95
CA THR A 73 11.55 5.58 10.28
C THR A 73 10.17 4.95 10.21
N VAL A 74 9.27 5.57 9.42
CA VAL A 74 7.91 5.11 9.19
C VAL A 74 7.65 5.03 7.69
N VAL A 75 7.04 3.95 7.24
CA VAL A 75 6.41 3.83 5.93
C VAL A 75 4.91 3.82 6.14
N HIS A 76 4.23 4.86 5.68
CA HIS A 76 2.78 4.98 5.80
C HIS A 76 2.13 4.71 4.44
N CYS A 77 1.39 3.64 4.35
CA CYS A 77 0.69 3.20 3.16
C CYS A 77 -0.76 3.67 3.17
N HIS A 78 -1.20 4.30 2.10
CA HIS A 78 -2.54 4.87 1.97
C HIS A 78 -3.37 4.13 0.91
N GLY A 79 -4.51 3.59 1.33
CA GLY A 79 -5.47 2.91 0.46
C GLY A 79 -4.98 1.58 -0.10
N TRP A 80 -5.88 0.91 -0.84
CA TRP A 80 -5.64 -0.45 -1.33
C TRP A 80 -4.47 -0.55 -2.31
N PHE A 81 -4.22 0.50 -3.10
CA PHE A 81 -3.20 0.48 -4.14
C PHE A 81 -1.77 0.36 -3.58
N SER A 82 -1.56 0.80 -2.34
CA SER A 82 -0.28 0.66 -1.63
C SER A 82 -0.19 -0.59 -0.74
N SER A 83 -1.22 -1.45 -0.74
CA SER A 83 -1.33 -2.59 0.17
C SER A 83 -0.23 -3.65 0.01
N ILE A 84 0.43 -3.71 -1.15
CA ILE A 84 1.51 -4.68 -1.38
C ILE A 84 2.83 -4.22 -0.73
N VAL A 85 3.01 -2.93 -0.45
CA VAL A 85 4.25 -2.39 0.15
C VAL A 85 4.60 -3.06 1.49
N PRO A 86 3.69 -3.20 2.48
CA PRO A 86 3.97 -3.88 3.74
C PRO A 86 4.46 -5.31 3.57
N ILE A 87 3.88 -6.03 2.62
CA ILE A 87 4.20 -7.42 2.33
C ILE A 87 5.64 -7.52 1.81
N TYR A 88 6.00 -6.69 0.85
CA TYR A 88 7.36 -6.67 0.30
C TYR A 88 8.39 -6.25 1.35
N LEU A 89 8.10 -5.25 2.17
CA LEU A 89 8.99 -4.83 3.25
C LEU A 89 9.32 -5.98 4.20
N LYS A 90 8.34 -6.78 4.58
CA LYS A 90 8.52 -7.87 5.55
C LYS A 90 8.94 -9.21 4.93
N LYS A 91 8.82 -9.40 3.60
CA LYS A 91 9.11 -10.69 2.95
C LYS A 91 10.24 -10.63 1.93
N VAL A 92 10.38 -9.55 1.20
CA VAL A 92 11.41 -9.41 0.15
C VAL A 92 12.58 -8.58 0.65
N PHE A 93 12.30 -7.51 1.39
CA PHE A 93 13.30 -6.55 1.88
C PHE A 93 13.58 -6.69 3.39
N ALA A 94 13.17 -7.79 4.03
CA ALA A 94 13.30 -7.99 5.47
C ALA A 94 14.76 -7.89 5.98
N ASP A 95 15.70 -8.34 5.18
CA ASP A 95 17.14 -8.33 5.51
C ASP A 95 17.86 -7.09 4.97
N ASP A 96 17.17 -6.19 4.27
CA ASP A 96 17.78 -4.97 3.74
C ASP A 96 18.00 -3.95 4.88
N PRO A 97 19.25 -3.50 5.11
CA PRO A 97 19.57 -2.57 6.20
C PRO A 97 18.77 -1.26 6.16
N ILE A 98 18.32 -0.82 4.97
CA ILE A 98 17.53 0.40 4.80
C ILE A 98 16.16 0.27 5.48
N PHE A 99 15.55 -0.93 5.49
CA PHE A 99 14.20 -1.16 5.97
C PHE A 99 14.11 -1.93 7.28
N LYS A 100 15.23 -2.33 7.86
CA LYS A 100 15.30 -3.22 9.03
C LYS A 100 14.49 -2.71 10.23
N GLU A 101 14.57 -1.41 10.52
CA GLU A 101 13.94 -0.81 11.70
C GLU A 101 12.64 -0.04 11.36
N VAL A 102 12.15 -0.17 10.09
CA VAL A 102 11.00 0.60 9.63
C VAL A 102 9.72 0.14 10.31
N LYS A 103 8.93 1.10 10.77
CA LYS A 103 7.55 0.90 11.22
C LYS A 103 6.60 1.06 10.05
N ILE A 104 5.59 0.21 9.97
CA ILE A 104 4.64 0.20 8.88
C ILE A 104 3.26 0.59 9.39
N VAL A 105 2.73 1.68 8.87
CA VAL A 105 1.37 2.13 9.13
C VAL A 105 0.53 1.96 7.87
N VAL A 106 -0.70 1.53 8.03
CA VAL A 106 -1.66 1.36 6.93
C VAL A 106 -2.91 2.18 7.23
N SER A 107 -3.23 3.10 6.33
CA SER A 107 -4.51 3.83 6.35
C SER A 107 -5.51 3.17 5.42
N LEU A 108 -6.69 2.86 5.97
CA LEU A 108 -7.83 2.32 5.23
C LEU A 108 -8.83 3.43 4.94
N TYR A 109 -9.34 3.43 3.72
CA TYR A 109 -10.32 4.38 3.21
C TYR A 109 -11.57 3.62 2.74
N GLY A 110 -12.59 4.35 2.32
CA GLY A 110 -13.73 3.77 1.61
C GLY A 110 -13.45 3.55 0.11
N ASP A 111 -12.22 3.22 -0.24
CA ASP A 111 -11.68 3.10 -1.61
C ASP A 111 -11.65 1.66 -2.11
N GLY A 112 -12.41 0.78 -1.48
CA GLY A 112 -12.50 -0.63 -1.83
C GLY A 112 -13.16 -0.89 -3.20
N PHE A 113 -13.08 -2.13 -3.62
CA PHE A 113 -13.67 -2.62 -4.87
C PHE A 113 -14.57 -3.83 -4.58
N ASP A 114 -15.62 -3.97 -5.40
CA ASP A 114 -16.66 -4.99 -5.25
C ASP A 114 -16.38 -6.27 -6.05
N LYS A 115 -15.45 -6.23 -7.02
CA LYS A 115 -15.00 -7.41 -7.77
C LYS A 115 -13.56 -7.73 -7.38
N PRO A 116 -13.22 -9.01 -7.13
CA PRO A 116 -11.83 -9.40 -6.91
C PRO A 116 -10.92 -8.94 -8.05
N LEU A 117 -9.67 -8.64 -7.73
CA LEU A 117 -8.62 -8.43 -8.71
C LEU A 117 -8.32 -9.75 -9.44
N ASP A 118 -7.36 -9.72 -10.37
CA ASP A 118 -6.98 -10.91 -11.13
C ASP A 118 -6.51 -12.05 -10.21
N ALA A 119 -6.99 -13.27 -10.44
CA ALA A 119 -6.65 -14.45 -9.63
C ALA A 119 -5.17 -14.82 -9.71
N GLY A 120 -4.46 -14.41 -10.76
CA GLY A 120 -3.02 -14.56 -10.93
C GLY A 120 -2.20 -13.67 -10.00
N MET A 121 -2.81 -12.69 -9.30
CA MET A 121 -2.13 -11.78 -8.38
C MET A 121 -1.23 -12.51 -7.37
N LYS A 122 -1.72 -13.60 -6.82
CA LYS A 122 -0.97 -14.43 -5.86
C LYS A 122 0.32 -14.95 -6.46
N GLU A 123 0.27 -15.51 -7.67
CA GLU A 123 1.43 -16.07 -8.36
C GLU A 123 2.42 -14.98 -8.75
N LYS A 124 1.93 -13.85 -9.23
CA LYS A 124 2.75 -12.67 -9.54
C LYS A 124 3.53 -12.18 -8.32
N ILE A 125 2.86 -12.08 -7.15
CA ILE A 125 3.50 -11.70 -5.89
C ILE A 125 4.52 -12.77 -5.43
N ALA A 126 4.22 -14.06 -5.59
CA ALA A 126 5.13 -15.14 -5.25
C ALA A 126 6.39 -15.12 -6.13
N ASN A 127 6.24 -14.87 -7.42
CA ASN A 127 7.34 -14.75 -8.39
C ASN A 127 8.28 -13.58 -8.06
N GLU A 128 7.77 -12.52 -7.42
CA GLU A 128 8.55 -11.40 -6.88
C GLU A 128 9.36 -11.76 -5.62
N GLY A 129 9.34 -13.01 -5.18
CA GLY A 129 10.12 -13.52 -4.07
C GLY A 129 9.38 -13.59 -2.73
N VAL A 130 8.08 -13.34 -2.69
CA VAL A 130 7.28 -13.47 -1.46
C VAL A 130 7.05 -14.94 -1.14
N LYS A 131 7.79 -15.47 -0.18
CA LYS A 131 7.65 -16.83 0.36
C LYS A 131 6.82 -16.79 1.65
N ASP A 132 5.51 -16.92 1.52
CA ASP A 132 4.60 -16.84 2.65
C ASP A 132 3.43 -17.81 2.50
N LYS A 133 3.20 -18.64 3.53
CA LYS A 133 2.05 -19.57 3.56
C LYS A 133 0.70 -18.83 3.58
N LYS A 134 0.66 -17.65 4.19
CA LYS A 134 -0.55 -16.82 4.26
C LYS A 134 -0.94 -16.19 2.92
N LEU A 135 -0.05 -16.23 1.92
CA LEU A 135 -0.33 -15.74 0.58
C LEU A 135 -1.54 -16.43 -0.07
N SER A 136 -1.90 -17.65 0.40
CA SER A 136 -3.11 -18.34 -0.05
C SER A 136 -4.42 -17.58 0.21
N ILE A 137 -4.43 -16.56 1.06
CA ILE A 137 -5.59 -15.68 1.23
C ILE A 137 -5.93 -14.94 -0.07
N LEU A 138 -4.93 -14.73 -0.94
CA LEU A 138 -5.07 -14.11 -2.25
C LEU A 138 -5.42 -15.13 -3.37
N ASP A 139 -5.83 -16.35 -3.05
CA ASP A 139 -6.52 -17.23 -4.02
C ASP A 139 -7.82 -16.57 -4.52
N THR A 140 -8.38 -15.67 -3.71
CA THR A 140 -9.43 -14.73 -4.10
C THR A 140 -9.00 -13.34 -3.65
N PRO A 141 -8.39 -12.51 -4.53
CA PRO A 141 -7.88 -11.19 -4.17
C PRO A 141 -9.00 -10.15 -4.08
N SER A 142 -9.96 -10.40 -3.17
CA SER A 142 -10.99 -9.43 -2.80
C SER A 142 -10.40 -8.31 -1.95
N TYR A 143 -11.10 -7.18 -1.88
CA TYR A 143 -10.69 -6.05 -1.03
C TYR A 143 -10.51 -6.49 0.44
N GLU A 144 -11.44 -7.28 0.96
CA GLU A 144 -11.37 -7.79 2.33
C GLU A 144 -10.14 -8.67 2.55
N ASN A 145 -9.86 -9.61 1.64
CA ASN A 145 -8.70 -10.49 1.73
C ASN A 145 -7.39 -9.72 1.61
N LEU A 146 -7.37 -8.69 0.78
CA LEU A 146 -6.23 -7.79 0.66
C LEU A 146 -6.01 -7.02 1.97
N CYS A 147 -7.07 -6.47 2.59
CA CYS A 147 -7.00 -5.84 3.91
C CYS A 147 -6.50 -6.82 4.98
N ARG A 148 -7.04 -8.03 5.03
CA ARG A 148 -6.60 -9.08 5.97
C ARG A 148 -5.11 -9.37 5.83
N TYR A 149 -4.64 -9.52 4.60
CA TYR A 149 -3.26 -9.87 4.33
C TYR A 149 -2.29 -8.74 4.68
N VAL A 150 -2.62 -7.51 4.31
CA VAL A 150 -1.75 -6.35 4.61
C VAL A 150 -1.65 -6.06 6.11
N MET A 151 -2.75 -6.22 6.85
CA MET A 151 -2.78 -6.01 8.30
C MET A 151 -1.84 -6.95 9.06
N GLU A 152 -1.57 -8.15 8.55
CA GLU A 152 -0.59 -9.06 9.16
C GLU A 152 0.80 -8.42 9.32
N TYR A 153 1.16 -7.53 8.39
CA TYR A 153 2.49 -6.92 8.31
C TYR A 153 2.54 -5.47 8.79
N ALA A 154 1.39 -4.87 9.09
CA ALA A 154 1.32 -3.53 9.65
C ALA A 154 1.73 -3.52 11.13
N ASP A 155 2.45 -2.49 11.56
CA ASP A 155 2.74 -2.20 12.96
C ASP A 155 1.61 -1.34 13.57
N GLY A 156 0.88 -0.58 12.76
CA GLY A 156 -0.30 0.19 13.17
C GLY A 156 -1.28 0.39 12.01
N ILE A 157 -2.56 0.61 12.34
CA ILE A 157 -3.65 0.79 11.38
C ILE A 157 -4.38 2.09 11.71
N ILE A 158 -4.77 2.82 10.68
CA ILE A 158 -5.57 4.05 10.79
C ILE A 158 -6.84 3.89 9.96
N LEU A 159 -8.00 4.13 10.56
CA LEU A 159 -9.23 4.34 9.82
C LEU A 159 -9.23 5.80 9.33
N ALA A 160 -8.90 6.01 8.06
CA ALA A 160 -8.65 7.34 7.52
C ALA A 160 -9.88 7.97 6.85
N SER A 161 -11.02 7.28 6.84
CA SER A 161 -12.28 7.74 6.27
C SER A 161 -13.46 7.20 7.06
N ASP A 162 -14.53 7.96 7.16
CA ASP A 162 -15.83 7.52 7.66
C ASP A 162 -16.59 6.62 6.68
N ALA A 163 -16.09 6.51 5.44
CA ALA A 163 -16.63 5.63 4.40
C ALA A 163 -16.08 4.19 4.48
N VAL A 164 -15.20 3.87 5.43
CA VAL A 164 -14.76 2.47 5.65
C VAL A 164 -15.96 1.63 6.07
N THR A 165 -16.15 0.48 5.40
CA THR A 165 -17.33 -0.36 5.65
C THR A 165 -17.31 -1.00 7.05
N PRO A 166 -18.48 -1.27 7.65
CA PRO A 166 -18.57 -1.90 8.97
C PRO A 166 -17.80 -3.22 9.07
N GLU A 167 -17.79 -4.02 8.00
CA GLU A 167 -17.09 -5.31 7.92
C GLU A 167 -15.57 -5.12 8.06
N ILE A 168 -15.02 -4.11 7.39
CA ILE A 168 -13.58 -3.79 7.49
C ILE A 168 -13.26 -3.20 8.86
N ILE A 169 -14.11 -2.34 9.41
CA ILE A 169 -13.93 -1.79 10.76
C ILE A 169 -13.89 -2.91 11.80
N GLU A 170 -14.81 -3.87 11.73
CA GLU A 170 -14.82 -5.03 12.63
C GLU A 170 -13.56 -5.89 12.48
N LEU A 171 -13.14 -6.12 11.24
CA LEU A 171 -11.92 -6.84 10.93
C LEU A 171 -10.69 -6.19 11.58
N VAL A 172 -10.57 -4.86 11.45
CA VAL A 172 -9.47 -4.08 12.03
C VAL A 172 -9.48 -4.16 13.55
N ARG A 173 -10.63 -3.93 14.20
CA ARG A 173 -10.77 -4.00 15.65
C ARG A 173 -10.42 -5.36 16.23
N ASN A 174 -10.73 -6.43 15.49
CA ASN A 174 -10.41 -7.81 15.88
C ASN A 174 -8.96 -8.21 15.57
N SER A 175 -8.19 -7.40 14.87
CA SER A 175 -6.80 -7.70 14.48
C SER A 175 -5.81 -7.69 15.65
N GLY A 176 -6.15 -7.01 16.76
CA GLY A 176 -5.25 -6.79 17.88
C GLY A 176 -4.10 -5.82 17.61
N LYS A 177 -4.09 -5.15 16.46
CA LYS A 177 -3.07 -4.15 16.10
C LYS A 177 -3.37 -2.80 16.75
N PRO A 178 -2.34 -1.98 17.04
CA PRO A 178 -2.53 -0.56 17.36
C PRO A 178 -3.42 0.11 16.32
N LEU A 179 -4.46 0.81 16.78
CA LEU A 179 -5.49 1.39 15.93
C LEU A 179 -5.70 2.86 16.28
N LEU A 180 -5.65 3.72 15.26
CA LEU A 180 -6.21 5.06 15.32
C LEU A 180 -7.58 5.04 14.64
N GLU A 181 -8.62 5.26 15.41
CA GLU A 181 -9.99 5.42 14.91
C GLU A 181 -10.10 6.68 14.05
N TYR A 182 -11.13 6.72 13.19
CA TYR A 182 -11.35 7.84 12.29
C TYR A 182 -11.34 9.19 13.02
N GLN A 183 -10.55 10.09 12.46
CA GLN A 183 -10.47 11.49 12.90
C GLN A 183 -10.95 12.39 11.77
N SER A 184 -11.84 13.32 12.06
CA SER A 184 -12.18 14.35 11.08
C SER A 184 -10.94 15.18 10.74
N PRO A 185 -10.62 15.42 9.46
CA PRO A 185 -9.51 16.31 9.08
C PRO A 185 -9.65 17.74 9.60
N ASP A 186 -10.88 18.15 9.97
CA ASP A 186 -11.19 19.48 10.54
C ASP A 186 -11.05 19.51 12.06
N ALA A 187 -10.74 18.39 12.71
CA ALA A 187 -10.55 18.36 14.17
C ALA A 187 -9.28 19.14 14.55
N GLU A 188 -9.35 19.95 15.60
CA GLU A 188 -8.23 20.79 16.07
C GLU A 188 -6.99 19.96 16.43
N ASP A 189 -7.19 18.75 16.94
CA ASP A 189 -6.14 17.82 17.38
C ASP A 189 -5.78 16.74 16.35
N PHE A 190 -6.25 16.87 15.09
CA PHE A 190 -6.03 15.88 14.04
C PHE A 190 -4.54 15.51 13.90
N PHE A 191 -3.67 16.49 13.71
CA PHE A 191 -2.24 16.23 13.53
C PHE A 191 -1.57 15.71 14.82
N ASP A 192 -2.01 16.18 15.99
CA ASP A 192 -1.48 15.72 17.27
C ASP A 192 -1.85 14.25 17.53
N ASN A 193 -3.05 13.83 17.13
CA ASN A 193 -3.49 12.44 17.24
C ASN A 193 -2.64 11.53 16.34
N TYR A 194 -2.38 11.95 15.11
CA TYR A 194 -1.50 11.21 14.19
C TYR A 194 -0.07 11.12 14.71
N ASN A 195 0.50 12.23 15.20
CA ASN A 195 1.85 12.23 15.77
C ASN A 195 1.95 11.30 16.97
N ARG A 196 1.01 11.38 17.91
CA ARG A 196 0.96 10.48 19.07
C ARG A 196 0.82 9.02 18.66
N PHE A 197 0.07 8.74 17.60
CA PHE A 197 -0.06 7.38 17.07
C PHE A 197 1.27 6.87 16.52
N TYR A 198 1.98 7.65 15.70
CA TYR A 198 3.31 7.26 15.20
C TYR A 198 4.32 7.04 16.34
N ASP A 199 4.26 7.84 17.38
CA ASP A 199 5.17 7.70 18.55
C ASP A 199 4.85 6.46 19.39
N SER A 200 3.64 5.90 19.26
CA SER A 200 3.17 4.76 20.07
C SER A 200 3.45 3.38 19.48
N ILE A 201 3.89 3.31 18.24
CA ILE A 201 4.09 2.06 17.49
C ILE A 201 5.56 1.63 17.36
#